data_029effe5aba28d33845b6e72ba2afddd
#
_entry.id   029effe5aba28d33845b6e72ba2afddd
#
_cell.length_a   1.000
_cell.length_b   1.000
_cell.length_c   1.000
_cell.angle_alpha   90.00
_cell.angle_beta   90.00
_cell.angle_gamma   90.00
#
_symmetry.space_group_name_H-M   'P 1'
#
loop_
_entity.id
_entity.type
_entity.pdbx_description
1 polymer ?
#
loop_
_entity_poly.entity_id
_entity_poly.type
_entity_poly.pdbx_seq_one_letter_code
_entity_poly.pdbx_strand_id
1 'polypeptide(L)'
;MSKKRSQGISFSLILCCLAIGSVLTRSMGAQNPEMQQRVADLKEAMAKNKQALAQYSWNETVTISLKGEQKKQEHFQVRLGPDGKPQKTSLDPPAQPAAQSGGRGGRLKEHVVAKKKEEYEDYANQIKALIQQYVPPDKDAIEQARQKGNIALSPEAGTPGQYKLVISNYLKQGDNMTLVVDKAQKSIVSLSIASYLSDPKDAVNVTVQFSAIPDGPNHVSAETIDGVSKQLTIAIQNSNYQKV
;
A
#
# COMPACT_ATOMS: atom_id res chain seq x y z
N MET A 1 -18.75 0.17 -31.91
CA MET A 1 -17.40 0.61 -31.54
C MET A 1 -17.41 1.01 -30.08
N SER A 2 -17.01 0.08 -29.20
CA SER A 2 -17.01 0.28 -27.75
C SER A 2 -15.77 1.06 -27.34
N LYS A 3 -15.94 2.28 -26.83
CA LYS A 3 -14.89 3.09 -26.22
C LYS A 3 -14.45 2.40 -24.90
N LYS A 4 -13.36 1.61 -24.93
CA LYS A 4 -12.65 1.23 -23.69
C LYS A 4 -12.20 2.51 -23.00
N ARG A 5 -12.90 2.91 -21.95
CA ARG A 5 -12.42 3.90 -20.99
C ARG A 5 -11.15 3.33 -20.38
N SER A 6 -10.02 3.98 -20.56
CA SER A 6 -8.80 3.75 -19.81
C SER A 6 -9.15 3.98 -18.34
N GLN A 7 -9.38 2.89 -17.61
CA GLN A 7 -9.46 2.95 -16.15
C GLN A 7 -8.02 3.19 -15.68
N GLY A 8 -7.77 4.38 -15.14
CA GLY A 8 -6.52 4.67 -14.46
C GLY A 8 -6.25 3.60 -13.41
N ILE A 9 -5.01 3.11 -13.33
CA ILE A 9 -4.60 2.11 -12.34
C ILE A 9 -4.72 2.78 -10.98
N SER A 10 -5.82 2.53 -10.27
CA SER A 10 -6.02 3.04 -8.93
C SER A 10 -5.30 2.10 -7.95
N PHE A 11 -4.11 2.49 -7.51
CA PHE A 11 -3.47 1.90 -6.35
C PHE A 11 -4.09 2.53 -5.11
N SER A 12 -4.82 1.78 -4.33
CA SER A 12 -5.33 2.22 -3.04
C SER A 12 -5.14 1.09 -2.04
N LEU A 13 -4.01 1.12 -1.35
CA LEU A 13 -3.68 0.21 -0.25
C LEU A 13 -4.20 0.70 1.10
N ILE A 14 -4.73 1.93 1.14
CA ILE A 14 -5.04 2.67 2.36
C ILE A 14 -5.96 1.91 3.33
N LEU A 15 -6.81 1.01 2.82
CA LEU A 15 -7.83 0.37 3.65
C LEU A 15 -7.44 -1.00 4.21
N CYS A 16 -6.44 -1.63 3.64
CA CYS A 16 -6.09 -3.01 3.99
C CYS A 16 -5.27 -3.15 5.27
N CYS A 17 -4.53 -2.12 5.69
CA CYS A 17 -3.73 -2.17 6.93
C CYS A 17 -4.57 -2.35 8.21
N LEU A 18 -5.88 -2.03 8.15
CA LEU A 18 -6.78 -2.12 9.31
C LEU A 18 -7.21 -3.56 9.66
N ALA A 19 -6.97 -4.52 8.78
CA ALA A 19 -7.28 -5.93 9.04
C ALA A 19 -6.18 -6.67 9.84
N ILE A 20 -5.00 -6.07 10.01
CA ILE A 20 -3.86 -6.68 10.70
C ILE A 20 -4.20 -7.04 12.16
N GLY A 21 -5.01 -6.20 12.83
CA GLY A 21 -5.40 -6.42 14.22
C GLY A 21 -6.22 -7.70 14.47
N SER A 22 -6.96 -8.20 13.49
CA SER A 22 -7.80 -9.39 13.67
C SER A 22 -7.04 -10.71 13.57
N VAL A 23 -5.84 -10.69 13.04
CA VAL A 23 -5.04 -11.87 12.76
C VAL A 23 -4.12 -12.24 13.94
N LEU A 24 -3.59 -11.23 14.64
CA LEU A 24 -2.64 -11.43 15.74
C LEU A 24 -3.26 -12.08 16.98
N THR A 25 -4.61 -12.01 17.14
CA THR A 25 -5.28 -12.45 18.37
C THR A 25 -5.34 -13.96 18.57
N ARG A 26 -5.37 -14.77 17.51
CA ARG A 26 -5.47 -16.23 17.64
C ARG A 26 -4.13 -16.95 17.73
N SER A 27 -3.09 -16.38 17.14
CA SER A 27 -1.80 -17.08 16.99
C SER A 27 -0.81 -16.85 18.12
N MET A 28 -0.89 -15.73 18.85
CA MET A 28 0.06 -15.41 19.94
C MET A 28 -0.51 -15.69 21.33
N GLY A 29 -1.74 -16.14 21.44
CA GLY A 29 -2.54 -16.03 22.65
C GLY A 29 -2.58 -17.21 23.58
N ALA A 30 -2.04 -18.36 23.24
CA ALA A 30 -2.22 -19.52 24.12
C ALA A 30 -1.31 -19.55 25.37
N GLN A 31 -0.30 -18.67 25.45
CA GLN A 31 0.69 -18.75 26.53
C GLN A 31 1.00 -17.44 27.28
N ASN A 32 0.49 -16.28 26.88
CA ASN A 32 0.73 -15.00 27.56
C ASN A 32 -0.50 -14.09 27.58
N PRO A 33 -1.24 -13.99 28.69
CA PRO A 33 -2.42 -13.12 28.81
C PRO A 33 -2.14 -11.65 28.53
N GLU A 34 -0.95 -11.16 28.89
CA GLU A 34 -0.54 -9.77 28.64
C GLU A 34 -0.41 -9.48 27.13
N MET A 35 0.10 -10.43 26.36
CA MET A 35 0.19 -10.28 24.91
C MET A 35 -1.20 -10.29 24.26
N GLN A 36 -2.12 -11.13 24.73
CA GLN A 36 -3.51 -11.13 24.26
C GLN A 36 -4.19 -9.78 24.47
N GLN A 37 -4.02 -9.21 25.67
CA GLN A 37 -4.58 -7.90 26.01
C GLN A 37 -4.00 -6.81 25.12
N ARG A 38 -2.69 -6.79 24.90
CA ARG A 38 -2.03 -5.79 24.02
C ARG A 38 -2.54 -5.85 22.58
N VAL A 39 -2.75 -7.06 22.06
CA VAL A 39 -3.29 -7.26 20.72
C VAL A 39 -4.76 -6.82 20.63
N ALA A 40 -5.55 -7.10 21.67
CA ALA A 40 -6.93 -6.64 21.75
C ALA A 40 -7.02 -5.10 21.78
N ASP A 41 -6.17 -4.47 22.59
CA ASP A 41 -6.07 -3.02 22.70
C ASP A 41 -5.68 -2.35 21.36
N LEU A 42 -4.70 -2.93 20.66
CA LEU A 42 -4.29 -2.44 19.36
C LEU A 42 -5.43 -2.55 18.35
N LYS A 43 -6.15 -3.68 18.35
CA LYS A 43 -7.30 -3.90 17.46
C LYS A 43 -8.41 -2.89 17.72
N GLU A 44 -8.72 -2.63 18.98
CA GLU A 44 -9.72 -1.63 19.36
C GLU A 44 -9.28 -0.22 18.91
N ALA A 45 -8.02 0.14 19.18
CA ALA A 45 -7.46 1.42 18.75
C ALA A 45 -7.53 1.60 17.23
N MET A 46 -7.20 0.55 16.46
CA MET A 46 -7.30 0.58 14.99
C MET A 46 -8.75 0.72 14.50
N ALA A 47 -9.72 0.06 15.15
CA ALA A 47 -11.13 0.19 14.79
C ALA A 47 -11.64 1.62 15.04
N LYS A 48 -11.31 2.21 16.20
CA LYS A 48 -11.61 3.61 16.51
C LYS A 48 -10.96 4.56 15.51
N ASN A 49 -9.70 4.32 15.19
CA ASN A 49 -8.97 5.10 14.20
C ASN A 49 -9.64 5.09 12.82
N LYS A 50 -10.11 3.92 12.37
CA LYS A 50 -10.85 3.79 11.11
C LYS A 50 -12.13 4.62 11.11
N GLN A 51 -12.90 4.57 12.19
CA GLN A 51 -14.13 5.35 12.33
C GLN A 51 -13.84 6.86 12.33
N ALA A 52 -12.77 7.27 13.02
CA ALA A 52 -12.35 8.66 13.02
C ALA A 52 -11.90 9.13 11.64
N LEU A 53 -11.10 8.33 10.92
CA LEU A 53 -10.61 8.66 9.58
C LEU A 53 -11.75 8.76 8.55
N ALA A 54 -12.86 8.05 8.74
CA ALA A 54 -14.03 8.13 7.87
C ALA A 54 -14.69 9.52 7.88
N GLN A 55 -14.36 10.36 8.87
CA GLN A 55 -14.83 11.75 8.95
C GLN A 55 -13.91 12.75 8.24
N TYR A 56 -12.90 12.28 7.52
CA TYR A 56 -11.94 13.14 6.83
C TYR A 56 -11.96 12.92 5.32
N SER A 57 -11.68 13.99 4.60
CA SER A 57 -11.21 13.96 3.22
C SER A 57 -9.76 14.43 3.16
N TRP A 58 -9.02 14.05 2.13
CA TRP A 58 -7.63 14.43 1.95
C TRP A 58 -7.26 14.53 0.48
N ASN A 59 -6.13 15.13 0.19
CA ASN A 59 -5.54 15.15 -1.14
C ASN A 59 -4.52 14.02 -1.28
N GLU A 60 -4.61 13.29 -2.37
CA GLU A 60 -3.67 12.24 -2.75
C GLU A 60 -2.94 12.66 -4.02
N THR A 61 -1.62 12.61 -3.99
CA THR A 61 -0.76 12.79 -5.16
C THR A 61 -0.13 11.44 -5.52
N VAL A 62 -0.38 10.96 -6.73
CA VAL A 62 0.21 9.74 -7.27
C VAL A 62 1.24 10.10 -8.33
N THR A 63 2.50 9.74 -8.09
CA THR A 63 3.61 9.96 -9.03
C THR A 63 4.10 8.62 -9.56
N ILE A 64 4.13 8.46 -10.88
CA ILE A 64 4.65 7.28 -11.55
C ILE A 64 5.96 7.64 -12.24
N SER A 65 7.02 6.96 -11.89
CA SER A 65 8.36 7.14 -12.44
C SER A 65 8.85 5.85 -13.11
N LEU A 66 9.54 5.98 -14.21
CA LEU A 66 10.20 4.90 -14.93
C LEU A 66 11.67 5.26 -15.11
N LYS A 67 12.58 4.38 -14.67
CA LYS A 67 14.02 4.60 -14.75
C LYS A 67 14.47 5.91 -14.11
N GLY A 68 13.86 6.27 -12.99
CA GLY A 68 14.14 7.51 -12.27
C GLY A 68 13.48 8.76 -12.84
N GLU A 69 12.84 8.70 -14.02
CA GLU A 69 12.15 9.83 -14.62
C GLU A 69 10.66 9.82 -14.32
N GLN A 70 10.12 10.92 -13.82
CA GLN A 70 8.68 11.08 -13.64
C GLN A 70 7.97 11.05 -15.01
N LYS A 71 7.05 10.11 -15.18
CA LYS A 71 6.27 9.95 -16.40
C LYS A 71 4.84 10.45 -16.26
N LYS A 72 4.30 10.40 -15.04
CA LYS A 72 2.93 10.81 -14.75
C LYS A 72 2.82 11.29 -13.32
N GLN A 73 1.99 12.30 -13.11
CA GLN A 73 1.52 12.71 -11.80
C GLN A 73 0.01 12.94 -11.87
N GLU A 74 -0.72 12.53 -10.86
CA GLU A 74 -2.17 12.67 -10.76
C GLU A 74 -2.52 13.15 -9.35
N HIS A 75 -3.54 14.01 -9.27
CA HIS A 75 -4.02 14.56 -8.03
C HIS A 75 -5.49 14.19 -7.82
N PHE A 76 -5.80 13.73 -6.62
CA PHE A 76 -7.15 13.31 -6.27
C PHE A 76 -7.57 13.94 -4.94
N GLN A 77 -8.84 14.27 -4.83
CA GLN A 77 -9.50 14.37 -3.55
C GLN A 77 -10.07 13.00 -3.19
N VAL A 78 -9.79 12.55 -1.97
CA VAL A 78 -10.16 11.22 -1.49
C VAL A 78 -11.00 11.35 -0.23
N ARG A 79 -12.00 10.48 -0.10
CA ARG A 79 -12.77 10.26 1.12
C ARG A 79 -13.13 8.79 1.23
N LEU A 80 -13.47 8.32 2.42
CA LEU A 80 -14.01 6.98 2.59
C LEU A 80 -15.51 6.96 2.27
N GLY A 81 -15.90 6.00 1.44
CA GLY A 81 -17.31 5.73 1.19
C GLY A 81 -17.98 4.99 2.37
N PRO A 82 -19.31 4.78 2.31
CA PRO A 82 -20.05 4.05 3.35
C PRO A 82 -19.58 2.60 3.55
N ASP A 83 -19.01 2.00 2.51
CA ASP A 83 -18.37 0.67 2.55
C ASP A 83 -16.96 0.69 3.13
N GLY A 84 -16.49 1.89 3.52
CA GLY A 84 -15.15 2.12 4.04
C GLY A 84 -14.06 2.07 2.97
N LYS A 85 -14.40 2.06 1.68
CA LYS A 85 -13.42 2.10 0.58
C LYS A 85 -13.15 3.54 0.13
N PRO A 86 -11.92 3.85 -0.32
CA PRO A 86 -11.60 5.16 -0.85
C PRO A 86 -12.39 5.48 -2.12
N GLN A 87 -13.04 6.63 -2.11
CA GLN A 87 -13.66 7.25 -3.28
C GLN A 87 -12.76 8.40 -3.72
N LYS A 88 -12.31 8.36 -4.98
CA LYS A 88 -11.37 9.33 -5.55
C LYS A 88 -12.06 10.19 -6.59
N THR A 89 -11.89 11.50 -6.46
CA THR A 89 -12.30 12.51 -7.46
C THR A 89 -11.04 13.16 -7.99
N SER A 90 -10.81 13.13 -9.32
CA SER A 90 -9.65 13.79 -9.91
C SER A 90 -9.73 15.30 -9.72
N LEU A 91 -8.60 15.89 -9.33
CA LEU A 91 -8.40 17.34 -9.26
C LEU A 91 -7.72 17.88 -10.51
N ASP A 92 -7.21 16.99 -11.37
CA ASP A 92 -6.55 17.38 -12.62
C ASP A 92 -7.59 17.73 -13.68
N PRO A 93 -7.29 18.71 -14.55
CA PRO A 93 -8.15 19.01 -15.68
C PRO A 93 -8.29 17.78 -16.61
N PRO A 94 -9.41 17.64 -17.33
CA PRO A 94 -9.56 16.56 -18.30
C PRO A 94 -8.40 16.58 -19.31
N ALA A 95 -7.78 15.42 -19.52
CA ALA A 95 -6.67 15.29 -20.45
C ALA A 95 -7.11 15.77 -21.85
N GLN A 96 -6.43 16.79 -22.37
CA GLN A 96 -6.66 17.23 -23.75
C GLN A 96 -6.29 16.09 -24.71
N PRO A 97 -7.10 15.85 -25.75
CA PRO A 97 -6.74 14.87 -26.77
C PRO A 97 -5.37 15.24 -27.37
N ALA A 98 -4.42 14.32 -27.33
CA ALA A 98 -3.13 14.54 -27.97
C ALA A 98 -3.36 14.85 -29.45
N ALA A 99 -2.78 15.95 -29.92
CA ALA A 99 -2.84 16.32 -31.34
C ALA A 99 -2.27 15.15 -32.18
N GLN A 100 -3.07 14.60 -33.09
CA GLN A 100 -2.64 13.53 -33.96
C GLN A 100 -1.59 14.08 -34.91
N SER A 101 -0.33 13.75 -34.71
CA SER A 101 0.74 14.02 -35.66
C SER A 101 0.62 13.03 -36.81
N GLY A 102 -0.13 13.44 -37.85
CA GLY A 102 -0.35 12.68 -39.08
C GLY A 102 0.89 12.62 -39.96
N GLY A 103 1.67 11.55 -39.87
CA GLY A 103 2.74 11.23 -40.81
C GLY A 103 2.93 9.72 -40.89
N ARG A 104 3.30 9.21 -42.09
CA ARG A 104 3.47 7.75 -42.36
C ARG A 104 4.47 7.06 -41.42
N GLY A 105 5.40 7.81 -40.79
CA GLY A 105 6.29 7.32 -39.72
C GLY A 105 5.67 7.38 -38.30
N GLY A 106 4.56 8.11 -38.11
CA GLY A 106 3.87 8.27 -36.84
C GLY A 106 3.22 6.95 -36.35
N ARG A 107 2.59 6.20 -37.24
CA ARG A 107 1.87 4.97 -36.91
C ARG A 107 2.76 3.87 -36.34
N LEU A 108 3.99 3.72 -36.82
CA LEU A 108 4.95 2.73 -36.28
C LEU A 108 5.43 3.17 -34.88
N LYS A 109 5.71 4.46 -34.69
CA LYS A 109 6.07 5.00 -33.36
C LYS A 109 4.92 4.89 -32.38
N GLU A 110 3.69 5.22 -32.79
CA GLU A 110 2.49 5.07 -31.97
C GLU A 110 2.25 3.63 -31.54
N HIS A 111 2.46 2.65 -32.43
CA HIS A 111 2.31 1.22 -32.10
C HIS A 111 3.36 0.77 -31.09
N VAL A 112 4.63 1.19 -31.24
CA VAL A 112 5.70 0.85 -30.28
C VAL A 112 5.45 1.50 -28.91
N VAL A 113 5.01 2.76 -28.88
CA VAL A 113 4.67 3.47 -27.65
C VAL A 113 3.47 2.81 -26.95
N ALA A 114 2.42 2.47 -27.73
CA ALA A 114 1.24 1.78 -27.18
C ALA A 114 1.60 0.41 -26.59
N LYS A 115 2.41 -0.39 -27.28
CA LYS A 115 2.86 -1.70 -26.79
C LYS A 115 3.70 -1.59 -25.51
N LYS A 116 4.62 -0.62 -25.44
CA LYS A 116 5.39 -0.38 -24.22
C LYS A 116 4.50 0.07 -23.06
N LYS A 117 3.52 0.92 -23.32
CA LYS A 117 2.57 1.36 -22.30
C LYS A 117 1.77 0.17 -21.74
N GLU A 118 1.25 -0.68 -22.61
CA GLU A 118 0.55 -1.91 -22.25
C GLU A 118 1.42 -2.83 -21.38
N GLU A 119 2.69 -3.03 -21.76
CA GLU A 119 3.65 -3.83 -21.01
C GLU A 119 3.90 -3.30 -19.57
N TYR A 120 3.95 -1.97 -19.39
CA TYR A 120 4.09 -1.38 -18.06
C TYR A 120 2.77 -1.42 -17.27
N GLU A 121 1.63 -1.28 -17.92
CA GLU A 121 0.31 -1.42 -17.30
C GLU A 121 0.11 -2.86 -16.79
N ASP A 122 0.48 -3.86 -17.57
CA ASP A 122 0.43 -5.27 -17.18
C ASP A 122 1.35 -5.55 -15.99
N TYR A 123 2.58 -5.01 -16.01
CA TYR A 123 3.51 -5.14 -14.92
C TYR A 123 2.99 -4.50 -13.62
N ALA A 124 2.46 -3.32 -13.70
CA ALA A 124 1.84 -2.63 -12.56
C ALA A 124 0.62 -3.42 -12.01
N ASN A 125 -0.18 -4.04 -12.89
CA ASN A 125 -1.29 -4.90 -12.49
C ASN A 125 -0.81 -6.17 -11.78
N GLN A 126 0.30 -6.78 -12.21
CA GLN A 126 0.91 -7.92 -11.52
C GLN A 126 1.42 -7.53 -10.13
N ILE A 127 2.09 -6.38 -10.01
CA ILE A 127 2.51 -5.83 -8.70
C ILE A 127 1.30 -5.61 -7.80
N LYS A 128 0.23 -4.99 -8.30
CA LYS A 128 -1.00 -4.79 -7.54
C LYS A 128 -1.60 -6.11 -7.06
N ALA A 129 -1.67 -7.12 -7.93
CA ALA A 129 -2.19 -8.43 -7.56
C ALA A 129 -1.30 -9.14 -6.51
N LEU A 130 0.02 -8.94 -6.56
CA LEU A 130 0.95 -9.42 -5.54
C LEU A 130 0.67 -8.74 -4.20
N ILE A 131 0.60 -7.41 -4.17
CA ILE A 131 0.38 -6.64 -2.94
C ILE A 131 -0.94 -7.03 -2.27
N GLN A 132 -2.00 -7.28 -3.04
CA GLN A 132 -3.30 -7.72 -2.54
C GLN A 132 -3.25 -9.06 -1.79
N GLN A 133 -2.22 -9.87 -1.95
CA GLN A 133 -2.02 -11.10 -1.18
C GLN A 133 -1.39 -10.85 0.20
N TYR A 134 -0.76 -9.67 0.39
CA TYR A 134 -0.18 -9.27 1.68
C TYR A 134 -1.15 -8.45 2.51
N VAL A 135 -2.09 -7.75 1.88
CA VAL A 135 -2.93 -6.77 2.57
C VAL A 135 -4.40 -6.91 2.12
N PRO A 136 -5.34 -7.28 3.02
CA PRO A 136 -5.13 -7.57 4.44
C PRO A 136 -4.34 -8.87 4.64
N PRO A 137 -3.54 -8.97 5.72
CA PRO A 137 -2.78 -10.19 5.98
C PRO A 137 -3.70 -11.39 6.18
N ASP A 138 -3.35 -12.51 5.58
CA ASP A 138 -4.05 -13.77 5.71
C ASP A 138 -3.74 -14.44 7.06
N LYS A 139 -4.79 -14.90 7.76
CA LYS A 139 -4.67 -15.48 9.09
C LYS A 139 -3.91 -16.80 9.09
N ASP A 140 -4.19 -17.61 8.10
CA ASP A 140 -3.60 -18.96 8.04
C ASP A 140 -2.13 -18.86 7.65
N ALA A 141 -1.77 -17.90 6.77
CA ALA A 141 -0.38 -17.60 6.43
C ALA A 141 0.42 -17.11 7.65
N ILE A 142 -0.15 -16.24 8.49
CA ILE A 142 0.50 -15.82 9.74
C ILE A 142 0.66 -16.99 10.71
N GLU A 143 -0.36 -17.81 10.88
CA GLU A 143 -0.29 -18.97 11.77
C GLU A 143 0.78 -19.98 11.30
N GLN A 144 0.86 -20.23 9.99
CA GLN A 144 1.92 -21.05 9.41
C GLN A 144 3.31 -20.46 9.64
N ALA A 145 3.47 -19.14 9.43
CA ALA A 145 4.73 -18.45 9.71
C ALA A 145 5.13 -18.57 11.19
N ARG A 146 4.17 -18.47 12.11
CA ARG A 146 4.40 -18.66 13.54
C ARG A 146 4.85 -20.09 13.87
N GLN A 147 4.17 -21.09 13.34
CA GLN A 147 4.49 -22.51 13.56
C GLN A 147 5.88 -22.87 13.04
N LYS A 148 6.31 -22.21 11.96
CA LYS A 148 7.66 -22.36 11.37
C LYS A 148 8.73 -21.53 12.07
N GLY A 149 8.40 -20.73 13.09
CA GLY A 149 9.34 -19.82 13.75
C GLY A 149 9.77 -18.62 12.90
N ASN A 150 9.00 -18.28 11.88
CA ASN A 150 9.28 -17.20 10.94
C ASN A 150 8.78 -15.83 11.40
N ILE A 151 8.33 -15.70 12.65
CA ILE A 151 7.88 -14.43 13.25
C ILE A 151 8.88 -13.99 14.30
N ALA A 152 9.45 -12.80 14.11
CA ALA A 152 10.35 -12.16 15.09
C ALA A 152 9.75 -10.82 15.55
N LEU A 153 9.77 -10.59 16.86
CA LEU A 153 9.40 -9.32 17.48
C LEU A 153 10.62 -8.77 18.23
N SER A 154 11.00 -7.54 17.93
CA SER A 154 12.12 -6.85 18.57
C SER A 154 11.80 -5.38 18.81
N PRO A 155 12.47 -4.71 19.78
CA PRO A 155 12.47 -3.25 19.83
C PRO A 155 13.00 -2.67 18.51
N GLU A 156 12.42 -1.55 18.07
CA GLU A 156 12.94 -0.82 16.90
C GLU A 156 14.18 -0.04 17.30
N ALA A 157 15.25 -0.20 16.51
CA ALA A 157 16.53 0.44 16.80
C ALA A 157 16.43 1.98 16.74
N GLY A 158 16.95 2.65 17.76
CA GLY A 158 16.98 4.12 17.82
C GLY A 158 15.64 4.80 18.12
N THR A 159 14.56 4.03 18.32
CA THR A 159 13.22 4.58 18.56
C THR A 159 12.58 3.95 19.81
N PRO A 160 12.85 4.47 21.01
CA PRO A 160 12.28 3.94 22.25
C PRO A 160 10.75 3.90 22.21
N GLY A 161 10.18 2.78 22.62
CA GLY A 161 8.72 2.57 22.63
C GLY A 161 8.13 1.99 21.33
N GLN A 162 8.93 1.89 20.27
CA GLN A 162 8.52 1.23 19.03
C GLN A 162 9.04 -0.21 18.97
N TYR A 163 8.24 -1.06 18.34
CA TYR A 163 8.53 -2.48 18.16
C TYR A 163 8.37 -2.85 16.68
N LYS A 164 9.31 -3.65 16.22
CA LYS A 164 9.33 -4.22 14.88
C LYS A 164 8.90 -5.68 14.91
N LEU A 165 7.85 -5.99 14.17
CA LEU A 165 7.39 -7.35 13.87
C LEU A 165 7.83 -7.70 12.45
N VAL A 166 8.62 -8.75 12.31
CA VAL A 166 9.06 -9.28 11.01
C VAL A 166 8.43 -10.64 10.81
N ILE A 167 7.77 -10.83 9.66
CA ILE A 167 7.22 -12.11 9.23
C ILE A 167 8.00 -12.51 7.97
N SER A 168 8.88 -13.48 8.10
CA SER A 168 9.70 -14.00 7.00
C SER A 168 9.01 -15.18 6.31
N ASN A 169 9.24 -15.32 5.01
CA ASN A 169 8.62 -16.38 4.20
C ASN A 169 7.09 -16.42 4.37
N TYR A 170 6.47 -15.23 4.26
CA TYR A 170 5.04 -15.06 4.52
C TYR A 170 4.17 -15.76 3.46
N LEU A 171 4.37 -15.49 2.17
CA LEU A 171 3.70 -16.16 1.05
C LEU A 171 4.64 -17.09 0.30
N LYS A 172 5.89 -16.74 0.20
CA LYS A 172 6.90 -17.49 -0.56
C LYS A 172 8.29 -17.36 0.07
N GLN A 173 9.17 -18.27 -0.31
CA GLN A 173 10.53 -18.29 0.21
C GLN A 173 11.27 -16.97 -0.10
N GLY A 174 11.91 -16.39 0.90
CA GLY A 174 12.71 -15.18 0.78
C GLY A 174 11.93 -13.86 0.84
N ASP A 175 10.60 -13.90 0.88
CA ASP A 175 9.82 -12.69 1.14
C ASP A 175 9.77 -12.32 2.61
N ASN A 176 9.44 -11.07 2.87
CA ASN A 176 9.20 -10.60 4.22
C ASN A 176 8.14 -9.49 4.29
N MET A 177 7.38 -9.48 5.39
CA MET A 177 6.53 -8.38 5.78
C MET A 177 7.01 -7.85 7.13
N THR A 178 7.27 -6.55 7.21
CA THR A 178 7.72 -5.88 8.44
C THR A 178 6.72 -4.82 8.86
N LEU A 179 6.31 -4.85 10.11
CA LEU A 179 5.41 -3.88 10.72
C LEU A 179 6.10 -3.22 11.89
N VAL A 180 6.12 -1.88 11.93
CA VAL A 180 6.56 -1.11 13.09
C VAL A 180 5.35 -0.51 13.78
N VAL A 181 5.26 -0.69 15.09
CA VAL A 181 4.16 -0.20 15.94
C VAL A 181 4.71 0.64 17.08
N ASP A 182 4.01 1.72 17.40
CA ASP A 182 4.24 2.52 18.59
C ASP A 182 3.36 2.01 19.74
N LYS A 183 4.02 1.59 20.84
CA LYS A 183 3.35 1.00 21.99
C LYS A 183 2.52 2.03 22.77
N ALA A 184 3.02 3.27 22.88
CA ALA A 184 2.36 4.32 23.66
C ALA A 184 1.12 4.82 22.94
N GLN A 185 1.24 5.04 21.63
CA GLN A 185 0.14 5.52 20.78
C GLN A 185 -0.79 4.39 20.31
N LYS A 186 -0.42 3.13 20.52
CA LYS A 186 -1.14 1.95 20.00
C LYS A 186 -1.44 2.07 18.50
N SER A 187 -0.47 2.56 17.74
CA SER A 187 -0.61 2.89 16.31
C SER A 187 0.48 2.24 15.47
N ILE A 188 0.16 2.04 14.19
CA ILE A 188 1.15 1.60 13.20
C ILE A 188 1.96 2.83 12.78
N VAL A 189 3.27 2.66 12.70
CA VAL A 189 4.25 3.66 12.23
C VAL A 189 4.63 3.41 10.78
N SER A 190 4.92 2.15 10.45
CA SER A 190 5.25 1.76 9.07
C SER A 190 4.90 0.31 8.78
N LEU A 191 4.69 0.01 7.50
CA LEU A 191 4.60 -1.33 6.95
C LEU A 191 5.55 -1.41 5.76
N SER A 192 6.36 -2.47 5.70
CA SER A 192 7.20 -2.77 4.54
C SER A 192 6.98 -4.20 4.07
N ILE A 193 6.97 -4.39 2.75
CA ILE A 193 6.90 -5.69 2.10
C ILE A 193 8.08 -5.78 1.15
N ALA A 194 8.89 -6.81 1.29
CA ALA A 194 9.92 -7.17 0.32
C ALA A 194 9.54 -8.53 -0.28
N SER A 195 9.27 -8.56 -1.58
CA SER A 195 8.81 -9.75 -2.28
C SER A 195 9.27 -9.74 -3.74
N TYR A 196 8.72 -10.59 -4.57
CA TYR A 196 9.02 -10.68 -6.00
C TYR A 196 7.80 -11.22 -6.76
N LEU A 197 7.72 -11.00 -8.06
CA LEU A 197 6.64 -11.57 -8.90
C LEU A 197 6.84 -13.09 -9.09
N SER A 198 7.39 -13.50 -10.20
CA SER A 198 7.61 -14.93 -10.50
C SER A 198 9.04 -15.38 -10.22
N ASP A 199 10.02 -14.50 -10.37
CA ASP A 199 11.46 -14.76 -10.18
C ASP A 199 11.99 -13.82 -9.08
N PRO A 200 12.86 -14.27 -8.16
CA PRO A 200 13.50 -13.41 -7.15
C PRO A 200 14.22 -12.17 -7.71
N LYS A 201 14.66 -12.23 -8.99
CA LYS A 201 15.23 -11.06 -9.67
C LYS A 201 14.19 -9.98 -10.01
N ASP A 202 12.91 -10.36 -10.06
CA ASP A 202 11.81 -9.45 -10.29
C ASP A 202 11.23 -8.97 -8.95
N ALA A 203 12.11 -8.35 -8.15
CA ALA A 203 11.79 -7.89 -6.81
C ALA A 203 10.76 -6.77 -6.83
N VAL A 204 9.89 -6.80 -5.84
CA VAL A 204 8.88 -5.76 -5.55
C VAL A 204 9.03 -5.36 -4.09
N ASN A 205 9.29 -4.07 -3.86
CA ASN A 205 9.37 -3.50 -2.53
C ASN A 205 8.21 -2.52 -2.32
N VAL A 206 7.57 -2.60 -1.16
CA VAL A 206 6.52 -1.66 -0.76
C VAL A 206 6.90 -1.09 0.59
N THR A 207 6.76 0.22 0.73
CA THR A 207 6.91 0.91 2.01
C THR A 207 5.71 1.83 2.22
N VAL A 208 5.06 1.70 3.37
CA VAL A 208 3.93 2.54 3.78
C VAL A 208 4.31 3.23 5.08
N GLN A 209 4.20 4.55 5.10
CA GLN A 209 4.44 5.38 6.27
C GLN A 209 3.11 5.89 6.81
N PHE A 210 3.00 5.92 8.13
CA PHE A 210 1.83 6.42 8.84
C PHE A 210 2.20 7.65 9.65
N SER A 211 1.26 8.59 9.76
CA SER A 211 1.38 9.79 10.57
C SER A 211 0.06 10.10 11.26
N ALA A 212 0.11 10.70 12.43
CA ALA A 212 -1.08 11.18 13.10
C ALA A 212 -1.49 12.56 12.56
N ILE A 213 -2.78 12.78 12.35
CA ILE A 213 -3.33 14.14 12.22
C ILE A 213 -3.28 14.78 13.61
N PRO A 214 -2.87 16.04 13.76
CA PRO A 214 -2.93 16.72 15.06
C PRO A 214 -4.34 16.59 15.68
N ASP A 215 -4.41 16.06 16.89
CA ASP A 215 -5.66 15.74 17.61
C ASP A 215 -6.64 14.86 16.82
N GLY A 216 -6.13 14.06 15.91
CA GLY A 216 -6.92 13.25 14.99
C GLY A 216 -6.40 11.82 14.80
N PRO A 217 -6.96 11.10 13.83
CA PRO A 217 -6.59 9.72 13.55
C PRO A 217 -5.21 9.59 12.92
N ASN A 218 -4.64 8.40 13.08
CA ASN A 218 -3.48 7.95 12.32
C ASN A 218 -3.90 7.61 10.87
N HIS A 219 -3.07 7.98 9.92
CA HIS A 219 -3.34 7.79 8.48
C HIS A 219 -2.09 7.40 7.71
N VAL A 220 -2.25 6.85 6.52
CA VAL A 220 -1.16 6.68 5.56
C VAL A 220 -0.73 8.06 5.07
N SER A 221 0.50 8.46 5.36
CA SER A 221 1.08 9.73 4.89
C SER A 221 1.79 9.56 3.55
N ALA A 222 2.49 8.45 3.37
CA ALA A 222 3.20 8.13 2.13
C ALA A 222 3.20 6.63 1.86
N GLU A 223 3.23 6.28 0.58
CA GLU A 223 3.42 4.91 0.12
C GLU A 223 4.38 4.94 -1.08
N THR A 224 5.32 3.99 -1.12
CA THR A 224 6.22 3.78 -2.25
C THR A 224 6.18 2.32 -2.65
N ILE A 225 6.03 2.08 -3.94
CA ILE A 225 6.03 0.75 -4.56
C ILE A 225 7.12 0.76 -5.63
N ASP A 226 8.11 -0.13 -5.49
CA ASP A 226 9.21 -0.27 -6.43
C ASP A 226 9.17 -1.65 -7.10
N GLY A 227 8.99 -1.65 -8.42
CA GLY A 227 9.17 -2.81 -9.29
C GLY A 227 10.55 -2.77 -9.92
N VAL A 228 11.49 -3.55 -9.35
CA VAL A 228 12.92 -3.42 -9.62
C VAL A 228 13.27 -3.76 -11.07
N SER A 229 12.71 -4.84 -11.63
CA SER A 229 13.08 -5.34 -12.96
C SER A 229 12.78 -4.35 -14.09
N LYS A 230 11.71 -3.56 -13.96
CA LYS A 230 11.35 -2.53 -14.94
C LYS A 230 11.67 -1.11 -14.47
N GLN A 231 12.30 -0.96 -13.31
CA GLN A 231 12.62 0.33 -12.69
C GLN A 231 11.37 1.23 -12.63
N LEU A 232 10.24 0.62 -12.23
CA LEU A 232 8.96 1.30 -12.01
C LEU A 232 8.88 1.70 -10.54
N THR A 233 8.70 2.98 -10.27
CA THR A 233 8.37 3.49 -8.93
C THR A 233 7.01 4.17 -8.98
N ILE A 234 6.13 3.80 -8.04
CA ILE A 234 4.87 4.48 -7.79
C ILE A 234 4.94 5.05 -6.39
N ALA A 235 4.93 6.38 -6.29
CA ALA A 235 4.90 7.10 -5.03
C ALA A 235 3.54 7.75 -4.82
N ILE A 236 2.95 7.55 -3.64
CA ILE A 236 1.68 8.11 -3.24
C ILE A 236 1.93 8.95 -2.00
N GLN A 237 1.44 10.19 -2.00
CA GLN A 237 1.52 11.10 -0.86
C GLN A 237 0.12 11.62 -0.53
N ASN A 238 -0.24 11.54 0.74
CA ASN A 238 -1.50 12.01 1.28
C ASN A 238 -1.28 13.25 2.15
N SER A 239 -2.06 14.28 1.90
CA SER A 239 -1.92 15.59 2.54
C SER A 239 -3.28 16.27 2.70
N ASN A 240 -3.30 17.42 3.38
CA ASN A 240 -4.48 18.29 3.51
C ASN A 240 -5.71 17.56 4.02
N TYR A 241 -5.54 16.83 5.12
CA TYR A 241 -6.64 16.16 5.81
C TYR A 241 -7.60 17.19 6.40
N GLN A 242 -8.87 17.12 6.00
CA GLN A 242 -9.94 18.02 6.45
C GLN A 242 -11.13 17.21 6.94
N LYS A 243 -11.66 17.60 8.09
CA LYS A 243 -12.87 16.99 8.64
C LYS A 243 -14.08 17.40 7.79
N VAL A 244 -14.93 16.44 7.41
CA VAL A 244 -16.13 16.62 6.58
C VAL A 244 -17.38 16.37 7.39
#